data_5d71924cd81873d3cd078120d4c30fa6
#
_entry.id   5d71924cd81873d3cd078120d4c30fa6
#
_cell.length_a   1.000
_cell.length_b   1.000
_cell.length_c   1.000
_cell.angle_alpha   90.00
_cell.angle_beta   90.00
_cell.angle_gamma   90.00
#
_symmetry.space_group_name_H-M   'P 1'
#
loop_
_entity.id
_entity.type
_entity.pdbx_description
1 polymer ?
#
loop_
_entity_poly.entity_id
_entity_poly.type
_entity_poly.pdbx_seq_one_letter_code
_entity_poly.pdbx_strand_id
1 'polypeptide(L)'
;MANPNIVNVTTIYGTTTYLTPSGTSAVVLLPNAASSGKVFKINQLVVANTTGSAANATVSIYTNGAVAQGSAPSGGTAYPVVSTISVPANASLVAVDKTTAIYLMEGTSITVTSGTGSALTYSVSYEDIS
;
A
#
# COMPACT_ATOMS: atom_id res chain seq x y z
N MET A 1 -15.73 2.16 14.32
CA MET A 1 -16.07 0.78 13.92
C MET A 1 -14.89 -0.14 14.23
N ALA A 2 -15.17 -1.33 14.73
CA ALA A 2 -14.09 -2.26 15.07
C ALA A 2 -13.70 -3.13 13.89
N ASN A 3 -12.43 -3.52 13.84
CA ASN A 3 -11.96 -4.52 12.87
C ASN A 3 -12.65 -5.85 13.12
N PRO A 4 -12.80 -6.71 12.10
CA PRO A 4 -13.36 -8.04 12.29
C PRO A 4 -12.46 -8.87 13.20
N ASN A 5 -13.08 -9.77 13.94
CA ASN A 5 -12.37 -10.73 14.78
C ASN A 5 -11.76 -11.81 13.85
N ILE A 6 -10.44 -11.83 13.74
CA ILE A 6 -9.76 -12.76 12.84
C ILE A 6 -9.80 -14.22 13.27
N VAL A 7 -10.27 -14.52 14.47
CA VAL A 7 -10.50 -15.90 14.93
C VAL A 7 -11.85 -16.42 14.46
N ASN A 8 -12.80 -15.53 14.23
CA ASN A 8 -14.16 -15.89 13.84
C ASN A 8 -14.63 -15.05 12.65
N VAL A 9 -13.88 -15.13 11.55
CA VAL A 9 -14.20 -14.38 10.34
C VAL A 9 -15.21 -15.13 9.48
N THR A 10 -16.00 -14.37 8.71
CA THR A 10 -16.97 -14.94 7.77
C THR A 10 -16.30 -15.30 6.45
N THR A 11 -15.43 -14.45 5.93
CA THR A 11 -14.77 -14.66 4.64
C THR A 11 -13.33 -14.17 4.68
N ILE A 12 -12.46 -14.85 3.91
CA ILE A 12 -11.09 -14.46 3.65
C ILE A 12 -10.84 -14.59 2.15
N TYR A 13 -10.51 -13.49 1.48
CA TYR A 13 -10.19 -13.50 0.05
C TYR A 13 -8.75 -13.06 -0.17
N GLY A 14 -7.99 -13.86 -0.92
CA GLY A 14 -6.68 -13.46 -1.42
C GLY A 14 -6.85 -12.49 -2.60
N THR A 15 -6.19 -11.35 -2.54
CA THR A 15 -6.33 -10.30 -3.57
C THR A 15 -4.98 -9.64 -3.80
N THR A 16 -4.73 -9.24 -5.05
CA THR A 16 -3.56 -8.42 -5.41
C THR A 16 -4.04 -7.19 -6.16
N THR A 17 -3.58 -6.02 -5.75
CA THR A 17 -3.79 -4.78 -6.50
C THR A 17 -2.45 -4.13 -6.82
N TYR A 18 -2.44 -3.23 -7.79
CA TYR A 18 -1.21 -2.62 -8.28
C TYR A 18 -1.48 -1.24 -8.85
N LEU A 19 -0.42 -0.43 -8.91
CA LEU A 19 -0.50 0.95 -9.39
C LEU A 19 0.87 1.43 -9.82
N THR A 20 0.92 2.16 -10.95
CA THR A 20 2.11 2.89 -11.38
C THR A 20 1.78 4.38 -11.33
N PRO A 21 2.22 5.11 -10.29
CA PRO A 21 1.94 6.54 -10.21
C PRO A 21 2.58 7.31 -11.36
N SER A 22 1.82 8.18 -11.98
CA SER A 22 2.31 9.00 -13.09
C SER A 22 3.11 10.22 -12.64
N GLY A 23 2.98 10.63 -11.40
CA GLY A 23 3.65 11.80 -10.84
C GLY A 23 4.56 11.46 -9.67
N THR A 24 5.04 12.51 -9.01
CA THR A 24 5.94 12.41 -7.85
C THR A 24 5.26 12.74 -6.53
N SER A 25 3.97 13.00 -6.54
CA SER A 25 3.17 13.22 -5.33
C SER A 25 2.64 11.89 -4.79
N ALA A 26 2.33 11.86 -3.49
CA ALA A 26 1.75 10.70 -2.87
C ALA A 26 0.39 10.36 -3.46
N VAL A 27 0.13 9.06 -3.66
CA VAL A 27 -1.17 8.54 -4.09
C VAL A 27 -1.54 7.33 -3.24
N VAL A 28 -2.84 7.06 -3.16
CA VAL A 28 -3.34 5.89 -2.43
C VAL A 28 -3.15 4.62 -3.26
N LEU A 29 -2.52 3.62 -2.68
CA LEU A 29 -2.38 2.29 -3.30
C LEU A 29 -3.52 1.35 -2.88
N LEU A 30 -3.83 1.31 -1.59
CA LEU A 30 -4.85 0.41 -1.05
C LEU A 30 -5.61 1.12 0.07
N PRO A 31 -6.87 1.50 -0.17
CA PRO A 31 -7.71 2.09 0.87
C PRO A 31 -8.50 1.02 1.62
N ASN A 32 -8.66 1.20 2.92
CA ASN A 32 -9.63 0.47 3.72
C ASN A 32 -10.56 1.48 4.39
N ALA A 33 -11.73 1.66 3.83
CA ALA A 33 -12.66 2.70 4.24
C ALA A 33 -13.11 2.51 5.70
N ALA A 34 -13.44 3.61 6.35
CA ALA A 34 -14.06 3.56 7.69
C ALA A 34 -15.37 2.79 7.59
N SER A 35 -15.65 1.98 8.60
CA SER A 35 -16.86 1.15 8.66
C SER A 35 -16.99 0.11 7.54
N SER A 36 -15.87 -0.30 6.96
CA SER A 36 -15.87 -1.34 5.92
C SER A 36 -16.20 -2.73 6.47
N GLY A 37 -15.98 -2.95 7.77
CA GLY A 37 -16.10 -4.28 8.37
C GLY A 37 -14.98 -5.22 7.96
N LYS A 38 -13.86 -4.67 7.47
CA LYS A 38 -12.76 -5.45 6.92
C LYS A 38 -11.44 -5.10 7.58
N VAL A 39 -10.55 -6.09 7.62
CA VAL A 39 -9.13 -5.87 7.89
C VAL A 39 -8.34 -6.54 6.75
N PHE A 40 -7.34 -5.85 6.23
CA PHE A 40 -6.49 -6.41 5.19
C PHE A 40 -5.17 -6.85 5.80
N LYS A 41 -4.87 -8.14 5.71
CA LYS A 41 -3.56 -8.64 6.09
C LYS A 41 -2.63 -8.51 4.88
N ILE A 42 -1.67 -7.61 4.99
CA ILE A 42 -0.73 -7.35 3.91
C ILE A 42 0.37 -8.40 3.94
N ASN A 43 0.38 -9.29 2.97
CA ASN A 43 1.36 -10.36 2.89
C ASN A 43 2.62 -9.94 2.15
N GLN A 44 2.49 -9.12 1.13
CA GLN A 44 3.62 -8.70 0.32
C GLN A 44 3.34 -7.36 -0.34
N LEU A 45 4.33 -6.48 -0.34
CA LEU A 45 4.31 -5.24 -1.11
C LEU A 45 5.65 -5.12 -1.83
N VAL A 46 5.61 -5.12 -3.15
CA VAL A 46 6.79 -5.08 -4.01
C VAL A 46 6.77 -3.81 -4.85
N VAL A 47 7.92 -3.17 -4.96
CA VAL A 47 8.12 -2.00 -5.81
C VAL A 47 9.06 -2.41 -6.93
N ALA A 48 8.60 -2.31 -8.17
CA ALA A 48 9.41 -2.64 -9.36
C ALA A 48 9.77 -1.36 -10.10
N ASN A 49 11.05 -1.18 -10.38
CA ASN A 49 11.51 -0.09 -11.23
C ASN A 49 11.61 -0.60 -12.68
N THR A 50 10.79 -0.05 -13.55
CA THR A 50 10.71 -0.47 -14.94
C THR A 50 11.55 0.42 -15.89
N THR A 51 12.38 1.28 -15.33
CA THR A 51 13.19 2.22 -16.10
C THR A 51 14.69 1.89 -16.02
N GLY A 52 15.46 2.52 -16.87
CA GLY A 52 16.91 2.38 -16.91
C GLY A 52 17.68 3.26 -15.92
N SER A 53 16.98 3.92 -15.00
CA SER A 53 17.59 4.78 -13.98
C SER A 53 16.99 4.47 -12.62
N ALA A 54 17.77 4.65 -11.56
CA ALA A 54 17.27 4.45 -10.18
C ALA A 54 16.18 5.47 -9.85
N ALA A 55 15.21 5.07 -9.05
CA ALA A 55 14.14 5.92 -8.56
C ALA A 55 13.86 5.63 -7.09
N ASN A 56 13.49 6.65 -6.33
CA ASN A 56 13.23 6.50 -4.90
C ASN A 56 11.77 6.12 -4.64
N ALA A 57 11.56 5.21 -3.71
CA ALA A 57 10.23 4.75 -3.30
C ALA A 57 9.98 5.09 -1.83
N THR A 58 8.77 5.53 -1.54
CA THR A 58 8.26 5.71 -0.19
C THR A 58 6.92 5.01 -0.07
N VAL A 59 6.76 4.18 0.95
CA VAL A 59 5.51 3.49 1.26
C VAL A 59 5.12 3.85 2.69
N SER A 60 3.88 4.29 2.87
CA SER A 60 3.41 4.75 4.18
C SER A 60 2.05 4.16 4.51
N ILE A 61 1.79 4.01 5.81
CA ILE A 61 0.44 3.80 6.32
C ILE A 61 -0.15 5.19 6.56
N TYR A 62 -1.33 5.43 6.00
CA TYR A 62 -2.01 6.71 6.08
C TYR A 62 -3.27 6.58 6.94
N THR A 63 -3.53 7.57 7.79
CA THR A 63 -4.58 7.47 8.82
C THR A 63 -5.99 7.78 8.31
N ASN A 64 -6.19 7.90 7.00
CA ASN A 64 -7.52 8.03 6.39
C ASN A 64 -7.66 7.06 5.22
N GLY A 65 -8.67 6.20 5.28
CA GLY A 65 -8.94 5.20 4.25
C GLY A 65 -10.04 5.59 3.27
N ALA A 66 -10.53 6.83 3.31
CA ALA A 66 -11.68 7.25 2.51
C ALA A 66 -11.34 7.61 1.06
N VAL A 67 -10.06 7.82 0.75
CA VAL A 67 -9.62 8.25 -0.58
C VAL A 67 -9.40 7.04 -1.48
N ALA A 68 -9.91 7.09 -2.70
CA ALA A 68 -9.82 5.99 -3.66
C ALA A 68 -8.39 5.77 -4.16
N GLN A 69 -8.11 4.55 -4.60
CA GLN A 69 -6.84 4.19 -5.22
C GLN A 69 -6.50 5.14 -6.39
N GLY A 70 -5.25 5.57 -6.44
CA GLY A 70 -4.75 6.46 -7.49
C GLY A 70 -4.96 7.94 -7.23
N SER A 71 -5.70 8.30 -6.19
CA SER A 71 -5.96 9.70 -5.83
C SER A 71 -5.00 10.16 -4.73
N ALA A 72 -4.80 11.47 -4.63
CA ALA A 72 -3.95 12.06 -3.59
C ALA A 72 -4.60 11.86 -2.21
N PRO A 73 -3.84 11.37 -1.21
CA PRO A 73 -4.39 11.20 0.13
C PRO A 73 -4.71 12.56 0.77
N SER A 74 -5.72 12.58 1.62
CA SER A 74 -6.13 13.80 2.32
C SER A 74 -6.79 13.46 3.65
N GLY A 75 -6.79 14.39 4.57
CA GLY A 75 -7.50 14.26 5.84
C GLY A 75 -6.86 13.33 6.85
N GLY A 76 -5.57 13.04 6.72
CA GLY A 76 -4.86 12.15 7.64
C GLY A 76 -3.36 12.45 7.69
N THR A 77 -2.61 11.53 8.27
CA THR A 77 -1.15 11.63 8.42
C THR A 77 -0.49 10.36 7.89
N ALA A 78 0.61 10.51 7.16
CA ALA A 78 1.40 9.40 6.63
C ALA A 78 2.48 8.98 7.64
N TYR A 79 2.56 7.68 7.87
CA TYR A 79 3.62 7.07 8.67
C TYR A 79 4.42 6.13 7.79
N PRO A 80 5.66 6.49 7.40
CA PRO A 80 6.43 5.67 6.46
C PRO A 80 6.79 4.30 7.01
N VAL A 81 6.62 3.29 6.19
CA VAL A 81 7.17 1.94 6.40
C VAL A 81 8.52 1.86 5.72
N VAL A 82 8.61 2.42 4.52
CA VAL A 82 9.82 2.56 3.73
C VAL A 82 9.89 4.01 3.27
N SER A 83 11.00 4.70 3.55
CA SER A 83 11.13 6.13 3.24
C SER A 83 12.29 6.37 2.29
N THR A 84 11.99 6.86 1.10
CA THR A 84 12.96 7.35 0.11
C THR A 84 14.08 6.33 -0.17
N ILE A 85 13.71 5.07 -0.33
CA ILE A 85 14.66 4.00 -0.64
C ILE A 85 14.89 3.97 -2.15
N SER A 86 16.14 3.99 -2.55
CA SER A 86 16.50 3.89 -3.97
C SER A 86 16.25 2.48 -4.49
N VAL A 87 15.44 2.39 -5.54
CA VAL A 87 15.23 1.14 -6.28
C VAL A 87 16.10 1.22 -7.54
N PRO A 88 17.11 0.36 -7.69
CA PRO A 88 17.99 0.39 -8.86
C PRO A 88 17.22 0.18 -10.16
N ALA A 89 17.83 0.61 -11.27
CA ALA A 89 17.25 0.41 -12.58
C ALA A 89 16.92 -1.06 -12.84
N ASN A 90 15.73 -1.32 -13.35
CA ASN A 90 15.26 -2.67 -13.72
C ASN A 90 15.29 -3.67 -12.55
N ALA A 91 15.19 -3.19 -11.30
CA ALA A 91 15.20 -4.02 -10.09
C ALA A 91 13.91 -3.86 -9.30
N SER A 92 13.75 -4.70 -8.29
CA SER A 92 12.60 -4.67 -7.40
C SER A 92 13.03 -4.52 -5.95
N LEU A 93 12.18 -3.87 -5.15
CA LEU A 93 12.31 -3.75 -3.70
C LEU A 93 11.12 -4.45 -3.04
N VAL A 94 11.38 -5.35 -2.12
CA VAL A 94 10.33 -5.94 -1.28
C VAL A 94 10.19 -5.08 -0.04
N ALA A 95 9.15 -4.25 0.01
CA ALA A 95 8.90 -3.34 1.14
C ALA A 95 8.26 -4.07 2.33
N VAL A 96 7.36 -5.00 2.05
CA VAL A 96 6.68 -5.84 3.05
C VAL A 96 6.67 -7.26 2.54
N ASP A 97 6.98 -8.23 3.40
CA ASP A 97 6.84 -9.65 3.09
C ASP A 97 6.08 -10.38 4.21
N LYS A 98 5.92 -11.69 4.11
CA LYS A 98 5.17 -12.46 5.09
C LYS A 98 5.77 -12.44 6.49
N THR A 99 7.07 -12.23 6.61
CA THR A 99 7.74 -12.17 7.92
C THR A 99 7.54 -10.82 8.61
N THR A 100 7.18 -9.78 7.84
CA THR A 100 6.93 -8.42 8.32
C THR A 100 5.49 -7.98 8.02
N ALA A 101 4.58 -8.94 7.86
CA ALA A 101 3.19 -8.66 7.50
C ALA A 101 2.54 -7.65 8.46
N ILE A 102 1.71 -6.78 7.90
CA ILE A 102 0.98 -5.76 8.65
C ILE A 102 -0.52 -5.92 8.41
N TYR A 103 -1.31 -5.49 9.39
CA TYR A 103 -2.75 -5.43 9.25
C TYR A 103 -3.17 -4.00 8.92
N LEU A 104 -3.88 -3.83 7.82
CA LEU A 104 -4.46 -2.54 7.44
C LEU A 104 -5.89 -2.48 7.99
N MET A 105 -6.06 -1.68 9.04
CA MET A 105 -7.31 -1.55 9.77
C MET A 105 -8.31 -0.66 9.02
N GLU A 106 -9.58 -0.74 9.41
CA GLU A 106 -10.61 0.20 8.93
C GLU A 106 -10.16 1.65 9.12
N GLY A 107 -10.48 2.48 8.16
CA GLY A 107 -10.16 3.91 8.22
C GLY A 107 -8.69 4.24 7.98
N THR A 108 -7.91 3.31 7.44
CA THR A 108 -6.52 3.54 7.07
C THR A 108 -6.27 3.15 5.62
N SER A 109 -5.16 3.60 5.06
CA SER A 109 -4.76 3.25 3.70
C SER A 109 -3.26 3.08 3.60
N ILE A 110 -2.81 2.43 2.53
CA ILE A 110 -1.42 2.43 2.13
C ILE A 110 -1.25 3.48 1.04
N THR A 111 -0.31 4.39 1.25
CA THR A 111 0.04 5.41 0.26
C THR A 111 1.46 5.19 -0.23
N VAL A 112 1.72 5.58 -1.47
CA VAL A 112 3.02 5.42 -2.11
C VAL A 112 3.43 6.73 -2.76
N THR A 113 4.75 6.97 -2.78
CA THR A 113 5.33 8.15 -3.41
C THR A 113 6.54 7.72 -4.23
N SER A 114 6.58 8.11 -5.48
CA SER A 114 7.70 7.84 -6.38
C SER A 114 8.55 9.09 -6.56
N GLY A 115 9.85 8.95 -6.49
CA GLY A 115 10.78 10.06 -6.77
C GLY A 115 10.83 10.43 -8.25
N THR A 116 10.37 9.54 -9.12
CA THR A 116 10.29 9.77 -10.58
C THR A 116 8.93 9.27 -11.06
N GLY A 117 8.22 10.09 -11.80
CA GLY A 117 6.91 9.73 -12.34
C GLY A 117 6.99 8.58 -13.33
N SER A 118 6.00 7.70 -13.29
CA SER A 118 5.86 6.53 -14.20
C SER A 118 7.02 5.53 -14.14
N ALA A 119 7.89 5.62 -13.13
CA ALA A 119 9.07 4.77 -13.02
C ALA A 119 8.82 3.51 -12.19
N LEU A 120 8.01 3.62 -11.15
CA LEU A 120 7.82 2.57 -10.16
C LEU A 120 6.41 2.00 -10.22
N THR A 121 6.32 0.67 -10.24
CA THR A 121 5.05 -0.06 -10.11
C THR A 121 5.01 -0.68 -8.73
N TYR A 122 3.95 -0.38 -7.98
CA TYR A 122 3.71 -0.92 -6.66
C TYR A 122 2.65 -2.01 -6.75
N SER A 123 2.95 -3.19 -6.22
CA SER A 123 2.02 -4.31 -6.14
C SER A 123 1.86 -4.72 -4.70
N VAL A 124 0.63 -4.90 -4.25
CA VAL A 124 0.34 -5.38 -2.91
C VAL A 124 -0.56 -6.60 -2.98
N SER A 125 -0.13 -7.67 -2.33
CA SER A 125 -0.92 -8.90 -2.16
C SER A 125 -1.38 -8.98 -0.72
N TYR A 126 -2.66 -9.19 -0.52
CA TYR A 126 -3.24 -9.15 0.82
C TYR A 126 -4.43 -10.10 0.93
N GLU A 127 -4.79 -10.42 2.17
CA GLU A 127 -6.00 -11.15 2.50
C GLU A 127 -7.07 -10.15 2.96
N ASP A 128 -8.18 -10.13 2.23
CA ASP A 128 -9.36 -9.33 2.57
C ASP A 128 -10.20 -10.15 3.54
N ILE A 129 -10.14 -9.78 4.82
CA ILE A 129 -10.76 -10.51 5.93
C ILE A 129 -11.98 -9.76 6.42
N SER A 130 -13.12 -10.45 6.49
CA SER A 130 -14.34 -9.85 7.01
C SER A 130 -15.19 -10.85 7.81
#